data_64864c3bb22ea54bd6090581c2f2a487
#
_entry.id   64864c3bb22ea54bd6090581c2f2a487
#
_cell.length_a   1.000
_cell.length_b   1.000
_cell.length_c   1.000
_cell.angle_alpha   90.00
_cell.angle_beta   90.00
_cell.angle_gamma   90.00
#
_symmetry.space_group_name_H-M   'P 1'
#
loop_
_entity.id
_entity.type
_entity.pdbx_description
1 polymer ?
#
loop_
_entity_poly.entity_id
_entity_poly.type
_entity_poly.pdbx_seq_one_letter_code
_entity_poly.pdbx_strand_id
1 'polypeptide(L)'
;MNIARLAARVAVGAVATALATTAVAVPAAQAGAKKPLGTKSLAQVLLADQSGFDHNPRDFDVLTKAVLAVLEAKPDSSVKVLTDGTVALTAFIPNDAAFQRLVQDLTDAYPRLPSESAAFTAVAGLGIDTVENVLLYHVVPGATIDRKAAVKADGAELTTALGPTIEVDVRHYWHYKQVRLVDADTDDRDPRVVAFDVNKGNKQIAHVIDRVLRPIDLP
;
A
#
# COMPACT_ATOMS: atom_id res chain seq x y z
N MET A 1 -52.80 -5.89 78.62
CA MET A 1 -52.31 -4.71 79.34
C MET A 1 -51.69 -3.79 78.27
N ASN A 2 -52.51 -2.80 77.84
CA ASN A 2 -52.40 -1.37 78.05
C ASN A 2 -50.98 -0.85 77.82
N ILE A 3 -50.71 0.16 76.99
CA ILE A 3 -51.33 1.49 76.96
C ILE A 3 -50.95 2.17 75.60
N ALA A 4 -51.98 2.85 75.05
CA ALA A 4 -51.81 3.85 73.97
C ALA A 4 -51.10 5.13 74.40
N ARG A 5 -50.57 5.87 73.47
CA ARG A 5 -50.44 7.38 73.39
C ARG A 5 -49.78 7.70 72.06
N LEU A 6 -50.48 8.26 71.10
CA LEU A 6 -51.02 9.59 70.82
C LEU A 6 -49.94 10.70 70.83
N ALA A 7 -49.74 11.29 69.71
CA ALA A 7 -49.46 12.69 69.36
C ALA A 7 -48.31 12.83 68.38
N ALA A 8 -48.26 13.60 67.40
CA ALA A 8 -48.90 14.78 66.89
C ALA A 8 -48.27 15.07 65.50
N ARG A 9 -49.09 15.42 64.58
CA ARG A 9 -48.69 15.84 63.23
C ARG A 9 -48.06 17.25 63.30
N VAL A 10 -46.85 17.41 62.76
CA VAL A 10 -46.33 18.72 62.33
C VAL A 10 -46.11 18.61 60.82
N ALA A 11 -46.88 19.31 60.04
CA ALA A 11 -46.70 19.49 58.61
C ALA A 11 -45.68 20.63 58.44
N VAL A 12 -44.53 20.31 57.87
CA VAL A 12 -43.58 21.32 57.35
C VAL A 12 -43.65 21.23 55.83
N GLY A 13 -44.20 22.26 55.21
CA GLY A 13 -44.23 22.40 53.77
C GLY A 13 -42.82 22.63 53.22
N ALA A 14 -42.38 21.77 52.41
CA ALA A 14 -41.16 21.96 51.58
C ALA A 14 -41.57 22.53 50.23
N VAL A 15 -41.25 23.79 49.99
CA VAL A 15 -41.35 24.44 48.69
C VAL A 15 -40.17 23.89 47.87
N ALA A 16 -40.51 23.00 46.91
CA ALA A 16 -39.55 22.52 45.91
C ALA A 16 -39.42 23.56 44.80
N THR A 17 -38.37 24.38 44.83
CA THR A 17 -37.92 25.20 43.71
C THR A 17 -37.29 24.28 42.67
N ALA A 18 -37.98 24.00 41.58
CA ALA A 18 -37.46 23.32 40.42
C ALA A 18 -36.49 24.26 39.68
N LEU A 19 -35.21 24.02 39.82
CA LEU A 19 -34.17 24.57 38.94
C LEU A 19 -34.24 23.83 37.59
N ALA A 20 -34.85 24.45 36.60
CA ALA A 20 -34.81 24.00 35.21
C ALA A 20 -33.39 24.28 34.70
N THR A 21 -32.51 23.26 34.69
CA THR A 21 -31.26 23.28 33.96
C THR A 21 -31.58 23.08 32.49
N THR A 22 -31.58 24.16 31.71
CA THR A 22 -31.54 24.08 30.25
C THR A 22 -30.22 23.52 29.84
N ALA A 23 -30.18 22.21 29.49
CA ALA A 23 -29.05 21.58 28.84
C ALA A 23 -28.94 22.19 27.42
N VAL A 24 -27.98 23.07 27.22
CA VAL A 24 -27.57 23.51 25.89
C VAL A 24 -26.92 22.31 25.22
N ALA A 25 -27.65 21.66 24.32
CA ALA A 25 -27.09 20.63 23.45
C ALA A 25 -26.09 21.29 22.52
N VAL A 26 -24.80 21.12 22.84
CA VAL A 26 -23.70 21.47 21.93
C VAL A 26 -23.82 20.49 20.76
N PRO A 27 -24.03 20.95 19.50
CA PRO A 27 -24.03 20.04 18.37
C PRO A 27 -22.64 19.40 18.32
N ALA A 28 -22.56 18.08 18.50
CA ALA A 28 -21.36 17.31 18.23
C ALA A 28 -20.98 17.60 16.77
N ALA A 29 -19.88 18.30 16.57
CA ALA A 29 -19.30 18.48 15.25
C ALA A 29 -19.08 17.09 14.68
N GLN A 30 -19.89 16.71 13.70
CA GLN A 30 -19.69 15.49 12.94
C GLN A 30 -18.36 15.64 12.24
N ALA A 31 -17.30 15.09 12.83
CA ALA A 31 -16.06 14.84 12.13
C ALA A 31 -16.44 14.04 10.89
N GLY A 32 -16.33 14.65 9.71
CA GLY A 32 -16.77 14.09 8.45
C GLY A 32 -16.23 12.66 8.32
N ALA A 33 -17.12 11.68 8.36
CA ALA A 33 -16.79 10.28 8.25
C ALA A 33 -16.01 10.10 6.94
N LYS A 34 -14.74 9.68 7.00
CA LYS A 34 -13.98 9.37 5.80
C LYS A 34 -14.78 8.32 5.00
N LYS A 35 -14.99 8.62 3.72
CA LYS A 35 -15.67 7.67 2.82
C LYS A 35 -14.94 6.31 2.90
N PRO A 36 -15.67 5.20 3.08
CA PRO A 36 -15.05 3.88 3.08
C PRO A 36 -14.24 3.64 1.79
N LEU A 37 -13.09 2.99 1.91
CA LEU A 37 -12.28 2.61 0.75
C LEU A 37 -13.00 1.55 -0.08
N GLY A 38 -12.89 1.67 -1.40
CA GLY A 38 -13.38 0.67 -2.34
C GLY A 38 -12.57 -0.63 -2.31
N THR A 39 -13.02 -1.60 -3.10
CA THR A 39 -12.46 -2.96 -3.14
C THR A 39 -11.95 -3.35 -4.53
N LYS A 40 -11.64 -2.39 -5.42
CA LYS A 40 -10.98 -2.70 -6.69
C LYS A 40 -9.57 -3.22 -6.38
N SER A 41 -9.25 -4.42 -6.86
CA SER A 41 -7.94 -5.04 -6.64
C SER A 41 -6.87 -4.45 -7.58
N LEU A 42 -5.58 -4.60 -7.21
CA LEU A 42 -4.49 -4.21 -8.09
C LEU A 42 -4.39 -5.11 -9.32
N ALA A 43 -4.72 -6.39 -9.20
CA ALA A 43 -4.80 -7.28 -10.36
C ALA A 43 -5.81 -6.76 -11.40
N GLN A 44 -6.98 -6.24 -10.97
CA GLN A 44 -7.95 -5.62 -11.88
C GLN A 44 -7.41 -4.34 -12.55
N VAL A 45 -6.49 -3.63 -11.90
CA VAL A 45 -5.84 -2.44 -12.50
C VAL A 45 -4.82 -2.88 -13.55
N LEU A 46 -3.96 -3.85 -13.23
CA LEU A 46 -2.95 -4.37 -14.15
C LEU A 46 -3.59 -5.02 -15.39
N LEU A 47 -4.66 -5.79 -15.21
CA LEU A 47 -5.38 -6.46 -16.30
C LEU A 47 -6.29 -5.52 -17.11
N ALA A 48 -6.43 -4.26 -16.73
CA ALA A 48 -7.22 -3.29 -17.50
C ALA A 48 -6.49 -2.86 -18.79
N ASP A 49 -5.17 -2.93 -18.77
CA ASP A 49 -4.36 -2.78 -19.97
C ASP A 49 -4.28 -4.14 -20.69
N GLN A 50 -4.59 -4.14 -21.97
CA GLN A 50 -4.58 -5.31 -22.83
C GLN A 50 -3.68 -5.13 -24.06
N SER A 51 -2.86 -4.07 -24.07
CA SER A 51 -1.97 -3.76 -25.19
C SER A 51 -0.89 -4.83 -25.40
N GLY A 52 -0.45 -5.47 -24.30
CA GLY A 52 0.67 -6.38 -24.32
C GLY A 52 1.99 -5.64 -24.54
N PHE A 53 3.05 -6.29 -24.99
CA PHE A 53 4.35 -5.65 -25.24
C PHE A 53 4.26 -4.66 -26.40
N ASP A 54 3.97 -3.38 -26.10
CA ASP A 54 3.63 -2.36 -27.09
C ASP A 54 4.70 -1.26 -27.24
N HIS A 55 5.83 -1.37 -26.55
CA HIS A 55 6.93 -0.39 -26.51
C HIS A 55 6.61 0.88 -25.70
N ASN A 56 5.63 0.84 -24.82
CA ASN A 56 5.37 1.90 -23.86
C ASN A 56 6.07 1.64 -22.52
N PRO A 57 7.26 2.15 -22.24
CA PRO A 57 8.04 1.79 -21.06
C PRO A 57 7.44 2.30 -19.74
N ARG A 58 6.25 2.91 -19.76
CA ARG A 58 5.61 3.52 -18.59
C ARG A 58 4.43 2.71 -18.05
N ASP A 59 4.00 1.70 -18.76
CA ASP A 59 2.96 0.77 -18.33
C ASP A 59 3.52 -0.45 -17.58
N PHE A 60 2.78 -1.55 -17.52
CA PHE A 60 3.04 -2.66 -16.61
C PHE A 60 2.94 -4.03 -17.30
N ASP A 61 3.24 -4.13 -18.58
CA ASP A 61 3.11 -5.36 -19.34
C ASP A 61 3.99 -6.49 -18.80
N VAL A 62 5.26 -6.18 -18.49
CA VAL A 62 6.19 -7.13 -17.91
C VAL A 62 5.72 -7.58 -16.52
N LEU A 63 5.30 -6.63 -15.67
CA LEU A 63 4.76 -6.93 -14.35
C LEU A 63 3.50 -7.80 -14.43
N THR A 64 2.57 -7.44 -15.30
CA THR A 64 1.32 -8.17 -15.51
C THR A 64 1.58 -9.60 -15.93
N LYS A 65 2.49 -9.82 -16.89
CA LYS A 65 2.90 -11.15 -17.32
C LYS A 65 3.59 -11.94 -16.22
N ALA A 66 4.46 -11.30 -15.42
CA ALA A 66 5.13 -11.95 -14.29
C ALA A 66 4.14 -12.41 -13.21
N VAL A 67 3.17 -11.55 -12.83
CA VAL A 67 2.12 -11.90 -11.87
C VAL A 67 1.28 -13.06 -12.38
N LEU A 68 0.85 -13.04 -13.65
CA LEU A 68 0.07 -14.13 -14.24
C LEU A 68 0.86 -15.43 -14.28
N ALA A 69 2.14 -15.40 -14.65
CA ALA A 69 2.99 -16.59 -14.70
C ALA A 69 3.14 -17.24 -13.33
N VAL A 70 3.32 -16.41 -12.25
CA VAL A 70 3.39 -16.94 -10.88
C VAL A 70 2.06 -17.56 -10.45
N LEU A 71 0.92 -16.88 -10.71
CA LEU A 71 -0.39 -17.41 -10.32
C LEU A 71 -0.78 -18.67 -11.09
N GLU A 72 -0.33 -18.83 -12.34
CA GLU A 72 -0.53 -20.03 -13.14
C GLU A 72 0.32 -21.19 -12.62
N ALA A 73 1.61 -20.94 -12.37
CA ALA A 73 2.54 -21.97 -11.90
C ALA A 73 2.32 -22.35 -10.43
N LYS A 74 1.88 -21.39 -9.60
CA LYS A 74 1.70 -21.50 -8.15
C LYS A 74 0.33 -20.94 -7.73
N PRO A 75 -0.78 -21.65 -7.91
CA PRO A 75 -2.13 -21.15 -7.59
C PRO A 75 -2.33 -20.78 -6.11
N ASP A 76 -1.52 -21.35 -5.21
CA ASP A 76 -1.55 -21.08 -3.77
C ASP A 76 -0.55 -20.01 -3.33
N SER A 77 0.16 -19.37 -4.26
CA SER A 77 1.08 -18.27 -3.98
C SER A 77 0.41 -17.12 -3.23
N SER A 78 1.14 -16.53 -2.27
CA SER A 78 0.70 -15.32 -1.57
C SER A 78 0.56 -14.10 -2.49
N VAL A 79 1.09 -14.13 -3.71
CA VAL A 79 0.88 -13.11 -4.76
C VAL A 79 -0.61 -12.94 -5.09
N LYS A 80 -1.44 -13.99 -4.88
CA LYS A 80 -2.89 -13.90 -5.05
C LYS A 80 -3.58 -12.83 -4.20
N VAL A 81 -2.94 -12.31 -3.15
CA VAL A 81 -3.46 -11.17 -2.38
C VAL A 81 -3.76 -9.96 -3.28
N LEU A 82 -3.03 -9.80 -4.38
CA LEU A 82 -3.26 -8.75 -5.37
C LEU A 82 -4.62 -8.88 -6.07
N THR A 83 -5.27 -10.04 -6.03
CA THR A 83 -6.60 -10.29 -6.63
C THR A 83 -7.75 -10.02 -5.67
N ASP A 84 -7.49 -9.97 -4.36
CA ASP A 84 -8.51 -9.73 -3.33
C ASP A 84 -8.52 -8.27 -2.88
N GLY A 85 -9.30 -7.43 -3.56
CA GLY A 85 -9.44 -6.01 -3.25
C GLY A 85 -10.01 -5.69 -1.87
N THR A 86 -10.45 -6.68 -1.08
CA THR A 86 -10.93 -6.48 0.30
C THR A 86 -9.78 -6.41 1.31
N VAL A 87 -8.61 -6.89 0.94
CA VAL A 87 -7.38 -6.84 1.77
C VAL A 87 -6.66 -5.53 1.55
N ALA A 88 -6.33 -4.82 2.64
CA ALA A 88 -5.56 -3.58 2.57
C ALA A 88 -4.09 -3.89 2.31
N LEU A 89 -3.50 -3.23 1.31
CA LEU A 89 -2.07 -3.29 1.04
C LEU A 89 -1.59 -2.05 0.26
N THR A 90 -0.29 -1.83 0.31
CA THR A 90 0.43 -0.92 -0.57
C THR A 90 1.41 -1.72 -1.40
N ALA A 91 1.43 -1.52 -2.72
CA ALA A 91 2.41 -2.13 -3.60
C ALA A 91 3.30 -1.06 -4.24
N PHE A 92 4.58 -1.37 -4.39
CA PHE A 92 5.52 -0.59 -5.17
C PHE A 92 5.69 -1.30 -6.51
N ILE A 93 5.06 -0.76 -7.56
CA ILE A 93 4.97 -1.46 -8.85
C ILE A 93 5.99 -0.92 -9.84
N PRO A 94 6.97 -1.73 -10.28
CA PRO A 94 7.90 -1.34 -11.32
C PRO A 94 7.18 -1.22 -12.67
N ASN A 95 7.46 -0.14 -13.42
CA ASN A 95 7.03 -0.02 -14.78
C ASN A 95 7.96 -0.82 -15.72
N ASP A 96 7.63 -0.91 -17.01
CA ASP A 96 8.40 -1.71 -17.96
C ASP A 96 9.83 -1.20 -18.13
N ALA A 97 10.04 0.14 -18.07
CA ALA A 97 11.39 0.70 -18.03
C ALA A 97 12.22 0.22 -16.83
N ALA A 98 11.60 -0.07 -15.69
CA ALA A 98 12.29 -0.60 -14.52
C ALA A 98 12.80 -2.03 -14.77
N PHE A 99 12.01 -2.87 -15.41
CA PHE A 99 12.43 -4.22 -15.81
C PHE A 99 13.51 -4.20 -16.91
N GLN A 100 13.37 -3.31 -17.90
CA GLN A 100 14.39 -3.12 -18.92
C GLN A 100 15.74 -2.72 -18.32
N ARG A 101 15.75 -1.86 -17.28
CA ARG A 101 16.95 -1.48 -16.54
C ARG A 101 17.51 -2.64 -15.73
N LEU A 102 16.64 -3.42 -15.05
CA LEU A 102 17.07 -4.62 -14.34
C LEU A 102 17.89 -5.54 -15.27
N VAL A 103 17.35 -5.85 -16.44
CA VAL A 103 18.05 -6.72 -17.41
C VAL A 103 19.32 -6.08 -17.93
N GLN A 104 19.34 -4.76 -18.13
CA GLN A 104 20.53 -4.03 -18.52
C GLN A 104 21.63 -4.13 -17.43
N ASP A 105 21.26 -4.00 -16.16
CA ASP A 105 22.16 -4.12 -15.02
C ASP A 105 22.72 -5.56 -14.91
N LEU A 106 21.85 -6.58 -15.06
CA LEU A 106 22.24 -8.00 -14.99
C LEU A 106 23.11 -8.47 -16.16
N THR A 107 23.08 -7.80 -17.30
CA THR A 107 23.76 -8.24 -18.55
C THR A 107 24.86 -7.31 -19.01
N ASP A 108 25.13 -6.22 -18.29
CA ASP A 108 26.04 -5.14 -18.70
C ASP A 108 25.78 -4.62 -20.13
N ALA A 109 24.54 -4.70 -20.59
CA ALA A 109 24.14 -4.43 -21.98
C ALA A 109 23.93 -2.93 -22.24
N TYR A 110 24.86 -2.09 -21.81
CA TYR A 110 24.83 -0.64 -22.07
C TYR A 110 25.25 -0.28 -23.50
N PRO A 111 24.69 0.78 -24.11
CA PRO A 111 23.69 1.73 -23.54
C PRO A 111 22.23 1.41 -23.89
N ARG A 112 21.93 0.33 -24.57
CA ARG A 112 20.60 0.06 -25.15
C ARG A 112 19.76 -0.76 -24.19
N LEU A 113 18.57 -0.25 -23.83
CA LEU A 113 17.58 -1.01 -23.10
C LEU A 113 17.02 -2.15 -23.98
N PRO A 114 16.79 -3.37 -23.43
CA PRO A 114 16.13 -4.45 -24.15
C PRO A 114 14.66 -4.10 -24.44
N SER A 115 14.02 -4.84 -25.34
CA SER A 115 12.56 -4.75 -25.53
C SER A 115 11.83 -5.31 -24.28
N GLU A 116 10.55 -4.96 -24.09
CA GLU A 116 9.72 -5.48 -22.99
C GLU A 116 9.66 -7.01 -23.03
N SER A 117 9.48 -7.61 -24.22
CA SER A 117 9.47 -9.07 -24.36
C SER A 117 10.82 -9.71 -23.99
N ALA A 118 11.93 -9.06 -24.33
CA ALA A 118 13.25 -9.53 -23.92
C ALA A 118 13.45 -9.36 -22.41
N ALA A 119 12.97 -8.26 -21.83
CA ALA A 119 12.98 -8.05 -20.39
C ALA A 119 12.16 -9.12 -19.65
N PHE A 120 10.95 -9.41 -20.12
CA PHE A 120 10.14 -10.49 -19.57
C PHE A 120 10.84 -11.86 -19.68
N THR A 121 11.44 -12.17 -20.83
CA THR A 121 12.16 -13.44 -21.01
C THR A 121 13.31 -13.58 -20.04
N ALA A 122 14.08 -12.52 -19.80
CA ALA A 122 15.18 -12.53 -18.85
C ALA A 122 14.67 -12.70 -17.41
N VAL A 123 13.61 -11.98 -17.02
CA VAL A 123 12.97 -12.11 -15.68
C VAL A 123 12.43 -13.54 -15.50
N ALA A 124 11.75 -14.11 -16.50
CA ALA A 124 11.28 -15.49 -16.44
C ALA A 124 12.43 -16.50 -16.31
N GLY A 125 13.59 -16.20 -16.89
CA GLY A 125 14.82 -16.98 -16.79
C GLY A 125 15.41 -17.08 -15.38
N LEU A 126 15.05 -16.15 -14.48
CA LEU A 126 15.45 -16.21 -13.05
C LEU A 126 14.75 -17.37 -12.29
N GLY A 127 13.73 -17.96 -12.89
CA GLY A 127 12.92 -19.02 -12.29
C GLY A 127 11.75 -18.51 -11.48
N ILE A 128 10.67 -19.31 -11.45
CA ILE A 128 9.38 -18.89 -10.91
C ILE A 128 9.43 -18.56 -9.40
N ASP A 129 10.27 -19.26 -8.63
CA ASP A 129 10.42 -19.02 -7.19
C ASP A 129 11.09 -17.67 -6.91
N THR A 130 12.11 -17.32 -7.70
CA THR A 130 12.77 -16.00 -7.60
C THR A 130 11.80 -14.89 -7.99
N VAL A 131 11.05 -15.06 -9.08
CA VAL A 131 10.05 -14.08 -9.52
C VAL A 131 8.97 -13.88 -8.46
N GLU A 132 8.47 -14.96 -7.83
CA GLU A 132 7.50 -14.89 -6.73
C GLU A 132 8.07 -14.09 -5.56
N ASN A 133 9.29 -14.39 -5.12
CA ASN A 133 9.94 -13.69 -4.01
C ASN A 133 10.11 -12.18 -4.31
N VAL A 134 10.55 -11.84 -5.51
CA VAL A 134 10.66 -10.45 -5.96
C VAL A 134 9.29 -9.78 -5.93
N LEU A 135 8.23 -10.40 -6.46
CA LEU A 135 6.87 -9.85 -6.43
C LEU A 135 6.38 -9.63 -4.99
N LEU A 136 6.60 -10.59 -4.09
CA LEU A 136 6.22 -10.46 -2.67
C LEU A 136 7.01 -9.37 -1.94
N TYR A 137 8.25 -9.13 -2.33
CA TYR A 137 9.08 -8.05 -1.78
C TYR A 137 8.56 -6.66 -2.17
N HIS A 138 7.79 -6.55 -3.24
CA HIS A 138 7.14 -5.31 -3.68
C HIS A 138 5.81 -5.01 -2.99
N VAL A 139 5.30 -5.90 -2.13
CA VAL A 139 3.99 -5.77 -1.48
C VAL A 139 4.14 -5.57 0.01
N VAL A 140 3.54 -4.50 0.55
CA VAL A 140 3.44 -4.19 1.98
C VAL A 140 2.01 -4.45 2.42
N PRO A 141 1.74 -5.55 3.14
CA PRO A 141 0.39 -5.91 3.57
C PRO A 141 -0.08 -5.05 4.75
N GLY A 142 -1.39 -4.99 4.97
CA GLY A 142 -2.02 -4.43 6.16
C GLY A 142 -2.21 -2.91 6.16
N ALA A 143 -1.65 -2.17 5.22
CA ALA A 143 -1.74 -0.71 5.18
C ALA A 143 -2.02 -0.17 3.78
N THR A 144 -2.90 0.84 3.68
CA THR A 144 -3.12 1.64 2.47
C THR A 144 -2.38 2.97 2.65
N ILE A 145 -1.15 3.05 2.19
CA ILE A 145 -0.26 4.21 2.33
C ILE A 145 -0.43 5.08 1.09
N ASP A 146 -1.12 6.20 1.19
CA ASP A 146 -1.25 7.15 0.10
C ASP A 146 0.01 8.06 -0.01
N ARG A 147 0.09 8.85 -1.09
CA ARG A 147 1.18 9.81 -1.29
C ARG A 147 1.41 10.70 -0.06
N LYS A 148 0.32 11.15 0.59
CA LYS A 148 0.42 12.06 1.73
C LYS A 148 1.08 11.39 2.93
N ALA A 149 0.83 10.11 3.13
CA ALA A 149 1.48 9.29 4.15
C ALA A 149 2.93 8.97 3.74
N ALA A 150 3.15 8.50 2.50
CA ALA A 150 4.47 8.12 2.00
C ALA A 150 5.51 9.24 2.10
N VAL A 151 5.16 10.49 1.72
CA VAL A 151 6.09 11.63 1.79
C VAL A 151 6.39 12.12 3.22
N LYS A 152 5.79 11.51 4.24
CA LYS A 152 6.02 11.78 5.67
C LYS A 152 6.68 10.61 6.38
N ALA A 153 6.87 9.50 5.70
CA ALA A 153 7.36 8.25 6.25
C ALA A 153 8.89 8.12 6.17
N ASP A 154 9.61 9.25 6.18
CA ASP A 154 11.07 9.26 6.14
C ASP A 154 11.67 8.41 7.27
N GLY A 155 12.58 7.49 6.93
CA GLY A 155 13.18 6.54 7.86
C GLY A 155 12.26 5.40 8.32
N ALA A 156 11.05 5.29 7.75
CA ALA A 156 10.13 4.21 8.13
C ALA A 156 10.52 2.89 7.45
N GLU A 157 10.57 1.82 8.24
CA GLU A 157 10.72 0.45 7.75
C GLU A 157 9.35 -0.16 7.45
N LEU A 158 9.19 -0.68 6.24
CA LEU A 158 7.96 -1.33 5.77
C LEU A 158 8.23 -2.82 5.60
N THR A 159 7.57 -3.65 6.42
CA THR A 159 7.65 -5.11 6.29
C THR A 159 6.91 -5.56 5.03
N THR A 160 7.61 -6.26 4.15
CA THR A 160 7.05 -6.78 2.90
C THR A 160 6.31 -8.11 3.10
N ALA A 161 5.54 -8.54 2.10
CA ALA A 161 4.89 -9.84 2.11
C ALA A 161 5.89 -11.01 2.01
N LEU A 162 7.13 -10.76 1.58
CA LEU A 162 8.23 -11.73 1.63
C LEU A 162 8.80 -11.89 3.06
N GLY A 163 8.69 -10.84 3.90
CA GLY A 163 9.22 -10.79 5.26
C GLY A 163 10.28 -9.71 5.49
N PRO A 164 11.35 -9.63 4.69
CA PRO A 164 12.32 -8.55 4.83
C PRO A 164 11.71 -7.17 4.65
N THR A 165 12.33 -6.15 5.27
CA THR A 165 11.88 -4.75 5.21
C THR A 165 12.47 -4.00 4.04
N ILE A 166 11.80 -2.91 3.65
CA ILE A 166 12.32 -1.82 2.84
C ILE A 166 12.25 -0.53 3.65
N GLU A 167 13.26 0.34 3.55
CA GLU A 167 13.25 1.63 4.23
C GLU A 167 12.78 2.73 3.26
N VAL A 168 11.96 3.64 3.77
CA VAL A 168 11.49 4.82 3.02
C VAL A 168 12.45 5.97 3.25
N ASP A 169 13.16 6.42 2.22
CA ASP A 169 14.04 7.59 2.22
C ASP A 169 13.36 8.75 1.48
N VAL A 170 13.05 9.84 2.20
CA VAL A 170 12.39 11.02 1.61
C VAL A 170 13.38 12.14 1.39
N ARG A 171 13.81 12.31 0.16
CA ARG A 171 14.70 13.41 -0.22
C ARG A 171 13.93 14.71 -0.45
N HIS A 172 14.37 15.76 0.21
CA HIS A 172 13.79 17.09 0.12
C HIS A 172 14.56 17.93 -0.90
N TYR A 173 13.89 18.29 -1.98
CA TYR A 173 14.38 19.26 -2.97
C TYR A 173 13.61 20.57 -2.84
N TRP A 174 14.13 21.63 -3.40
CA TRP A 174 13.56 22.98 -3.28
C TRP A 174 12.05 23.06 -3.60
N HIS A 175 11.57 22.32 -4.59
CA HIS A 175 10.19 22.38 -5.04
C HIS A 175 9.40 21.07 -4.89
N TYR A 176 10.03 19.97 -4.52
CA TYR A 176 9.35 18.67 -4.42
C TYR A 176 10.06 17.73 -3.42
N LYS A 177 9.31 16.71 -3.01
CA LYS A 177 9.82 15.59 -2.25
C LYS A 177 9.90 14.37 -3.16
N GLN A 178 11.01 13.66 -3.11
CA GLN A 178 11.16 12.38 -3.76
C GLN A 178 11.19 11.27 -2.71
N VAL A 179 10.40 10.25 -2.92
CA VAL A 179 10.45 9.03 -2.13
C VAL A 179 11.35 8.04 -2.86
N ARG A 180 12.33 7.50 -2.14
CA ARG A 180 13.18 6.39 -2.54
C ARG A 180 12.89 5.23 -1.59
N LEU A 181 13.19 4.03 -2.03
CA LEU A 181 13.02 2.82 -1.26
C LEU A 181 14.39 2.14 -1.18
N VAL A 182 14.96 2.12 0.01
CA VAL A 182 16.22 1.43 0.26
C VAL A 182 15.89 -0.04 0.44
N ASP A 183 16.43 -0.88 -0.43
CA ASP A 183 16.18 -2.32 -0.42
C ASP A 183 17.39 -3.12 0.09
N ALA A 184 17.37 -4.44 -0.05
CA ALA A 184 18.41 -5.31 0.48
C ALA A 184 19.65 -5.38 -0.42
N ASP A 185 19.56 -4.91 -1.66
CA ASP A 185 20.67 -4.83 -2.60
C ASP A 185 21.40 -3.50 -2.40
N THR A 186 22.63 -3.55 -1.87
CA THR A 186 23.38 -2.35 -1.43
C THR A 186 24.32 -1.79 -2.50
N ASP A 187 24.56 -2.51 -3.59
CA ASP A 187 25.50 -2.11 -4.65
C ASP A 187 24.79 -1.57 -5.90
N ASP A 188 23.46 -1.64 -5.95
CA ASP A 188 22.64 -1.02 -6.99
C ASP A 188 21.98 0.30 -6.53
N ARG A 189 21.30 0.94 -7.46
CA ARG A 189 20.59 2.19 -7.16
C ARG A 189 19.20 1.91 -6.60
N ASP A 190 18.92 2.45 -5.40
CA ASP A 190 17.59 2.38 -4.83
C ASP A 190 16.49 2.90 -5.78
N PRO A 191 15.35 2.18 -5.88
CA PRO A 191 14.18 2.61 -6.63
C PRO A 191 13.62 3.95 -6.15
N ARG A 192 13.13 4.76 -7.10
CA ARG A 192 12.44 6.02 -6.81
C ARG A 192 10.98 5.90 -7.20
N VAL A 193 10.11 6.45 -6.37
CA VAL A 193 8.70 6.58 -6.73
C VAL A 193 8.54 7.66 -7.79
N VAL A 194 8.04 7.29 -8.97
CA VAL A 194 7.83 8.17 -10.13
C VAL A 194 6.38 8.55 -10.35
N ALA A 195 5.43 7.74 -9.85
CA ALA A 195 4.02 8.10 -9.80
C ALA A 195 3.37 7.53 -8.53
N PHE A 196 2.43 8.30 -7.97
CA PHE A 196 1.76 7.94 -6.72
C PHE A 196 0.29 7.61 -6.96
N ASP A 197 -0.26 6.86 -6.01
CA ASP A 197 -1.70 6.72 -5.81
C ASP A 197 -2.43 6.01 -6.98
N VAL A 198 -1.78 5.05 -7.63
CA VAL A 198 -2.48 4.13 -8.55
C VAL A 198 -3.54 3.37 -7.75
N ASN A 199 -4.75 3.26 -8.28
CA ASN A 199 -5.92 2.67 -7.60
C ASN A 199 -6.40 3.45 -6.36
N LYS A 200 -6.13 4.76 -6.29
CA LYS A 200 -6.55 5.62 -5.17
C LYS A 200 -8.04 5.48 -4.85
N GLY A 201 -8.33 5.49 -3.55
CA GLY A 201 -9.71 5.35 -3.04
C GLY A 201 -10.13 3.91 -2.80
N ASN A 202 -9.25 2.94 -3.05
CA ASN A 202 -9.44 1.53 -2.73
C ASN A 202 -8.51 1.09 -1.60
N LYS A 203 -8.76 -0.08 -1.03
CA LYS A 203 -7.93 -0.66 0.03
C LYS A 203 -6.55 -1.06 -0.47
N GLN A 204 -6.45 -1.48 -1.74
CA GLN A 204 -5.19 -1.71 -2.41
C GLN A 204 -4.77 -0.45 -3.17
N ILE A 205 -3.59 0.05 -2.87
CA ILE A 205 -3.00 1.22 -3.52
C ILE A 205 -1.61 0.84 -4.03
N ALA A 206 -1.17 1.49 -5.11
CA ALA A 206 0.19 1.28 -5.59
C ALA A 206 0.92 2.60 -5.90
N HIS A 207 2.25 2.52 -5.84
CA HIS A 207 3.16 3.58 -6.27
C HIS A 207 4.10 3.02 -7.32
N VAL A 208 4.22 3.74 -8.43
CA VAL A 208 5.10 3.32 -9.54
C VAL A 208 6.54 3.65 -9.20
N ILE A 209 7.42 2.69 -9.40
CA ILE A 209 8.86 2.83 -9.19
C ILE A 209 9.65 2.64 -10.48
N ASP A 210 10.82 3.31 -10.56
CA ASP A 210 11.67 3.33 -11.76
C ASP A 210 12.73 2.23 -11.81
N ARG A 211 12.82 1.40 -10.78
CA ARG A 211 13.66 0.20 -10.69
C ARG A 211 12.93 -0.90 -9.94
N VAL A 212 13.32 -2.15 -10.15
CA VAL A 212 12.80 -3.31 -9.42
C VAL A 212 13.45 -3.35 -8.05
N LEU A 213 12.68 -3.55 -6.98
CA LEU A 213 13.19 -3.82 -5.64
C LEU A 213 13.81 -5.22 -5.59
N ARG A 214 15.00 -5.32 -5.01
CA ARG A 214 15.76 -6.57 -4.93
C ARG A 214 15.84 -7.05 -3.48
N PRO A 215 15.25 -8.22 -3.15
CA PRO A 215 15.35 -8.78 -1.80
C PRO A 215 16.73 -9.37 -1.49
N ILE A 216 17.52 -9.60 -2.51
CA ILE A 216 18.89 -10.14 -2.50
C ILE A 216 19.66 -9.53 -3.66
N ASP A 217 20.98 -9.58 -3.60
CA ASP A 217 21.82 -9.37 -4.76
C ASP A 217 21.46 -10.40 -5.86
N LEU A 218 21.02 -9.93 -7.01
CA LEU A 218 20.65 -10.77 -8.15
C LEU A 218 21.90 -10.95 -9.02
N PRO A 219 22.13 -12.17 -9.50
CA PRO A 219 23.32 -12.51 -10.30
C PRO A 219 23.39 -11.74 -11.63
#